data_d8769ffe8c0bc9bf23d3bd45ce48d79b
#
_entry.id   d8769ffe8c0bc9bf23d3bd45ce48d79b
#
_cell.length_a   1.000
_cell.length_b   1.000
_cell.length_c   1.000
_cell.angle_alpha   90.00
_cell.angle_beta   90.00
_cell.angle_gamma   90.00
#
_symmetry.space_group_name_H-M   'P 1'
#
loop_
_entity.id
_entity.type
_entity.pdbx_description
1 polymer ?
#
loop_
_entity_poly.entity_id
_entity_poly.type
_entity_poly.pdbx_seq_one_letter_code
_entity_poly.pdbx_strand_id
1 'polypeptide(L)'
;MDAWIEQLLVMLALPQFGLSTVFVVSLISATLLPLGSEPVVFGLVKLNPELFWPAILVATVGNTLGGGVSWAMGLASHKVVDRYHHSSHHLKALDWLQRVGPKACLLSWLPGIGDPVCAVAGWLKLPFWPCLAYMAIGKFGRYVVMTAALMGVFGR
;
A
#
# COMPACT_ATOMS: atom_id res chain seq x y z
N MET A 1 -24.77 -20.80 1.37
CA MET A 1 -23.44 -20.17 1.44
C MET A 1 -22.46 -21.30 1.72
N ASP A 2 -21.41 -21.41 0.93
CA ASP A 2 -20.55 -22.60 0.96
C ASP A 2 -19.77 -22.69 2.27
N ALA A 3 -19.72 -23.88 2.88
CA ALA A 3 -19.08 -24.12 4.19
C ALA A 3 -17.63 -23.62 4.30
N TRP A 4 -16.92 -23.52 3.17
CA TRP A 4 -15.57 -22.95 3.12
C TRP A 4 -15.54 -21.43 3.33
N ILE A 5 -16.61 -20.70 2.91
CA ILE A 5 -16.74 -19.26 3.15
C ILE A 5 -16.96 -18.99 4.65
N GLU A 6 -17.81 -19.81 5.30
CA GLU A 6 -18.02 -19.70 6.74
C GLU A 6 -16.76 -20.02 7.54
N GLN A 7 -15.99 -21.03 7.14
CA GLN A 7 -14.71 -21.34 7.76
C GLN A 7 -13.69 -20.21 7.58
N LEU A 8 -13.62 -19.59 6.40
CA LEU A 8 -12.76 -18.43 6.15
C LEU A 8 -13.17 -17.22 7.00
N LEU A 9 -14.47 -16.95 7.09
CA LEU A 9 -14.98 -15.86 7.94
C LEU A 9 -14.70 -16.09 9.42
N VAL A 10 -14.84 -17.34 9.90
CA VAL A 10 -14.48 -17.70 11.29
C VAL A 10 -12.98 -17.58 11.53
N MET A 11 -12.14 -18.01 10.59
CA MET A 11 -10.68 -17.82 10.70
C MET A 11 -10.29 -16.35 10.70
N LEU A 12 -10.91 -15.52 9.84
CA LEU A 12 -10.67 -14.07 9.80
C LEU A 12 -11.17 -13.37 11.08
N ALA A 13 -12.18 -13.93 11.75
CA ALA A 13 -12.69 -13.39 13.01
C ALA A 13 -11.74 -13.65 14.20
N LEU A 14 -10.81 -14.60 14.10
CA LEU A 14 -9.80 -14.84 15.13
C LEU A 14 -8.71 -13.77 15.04
N PRO A 15 -8.43 -13.01 16.13
CA PRO A 15 -7.50 -11.87 16.10
C PRO A 15 -6.12 -12.19 15.51
N GLN A 16 -5.59 -13.38 15.84
CA GLN A 16 -4.26 -13.81 15.37
C GLN A 16 -4.21 -14.06 13.85
N PHE A 17 -5.22 -14.73 13.30
CA PHE A 17 -5.30 -15.02 11.86
C PHE A 17 -5.74 -13.79 11.08
N GLY A 18 -6.62 -12.96 11.63
CA GLY A 18 -7.10 -11.74 11.01
C GLY A 18 -5.97 -10.74 10.77
N LEU A 19 -5.10 -10.49 11.75
CA LEU A 19 -3.96 -9.58 11.60
C LEU A 19 -2.92 -10.12 10.61
N SER A 20 -2.65 -11.44 10.63
CA SER A 20 -1.74 -12.06 9.65
C SER A 20 -2.28 -11.95 8.22
N THR A 21 -3.58 -12.15 8.04
CA THR A 21 -4.26 -11.98 6.74
C THR A 21 -4.19 -10.54 6.26
N VAL A 22 -4.47 -9.57 7.15
CA VAL A 22 -4.33 -8.14 6.85
C VAL A 22 -2.91 -7.81 6.40
N PHE A 23 -1.90 -8.33 7.08
CA PHE A 23 -0.50 -8.12 6.71
C PHE A 23 -0.20 -8.64 5.29
N VAL A 24 -0.51 -9.92 5.04
CA VAL A 24 -0.22 -10.57 3.75
C VAL A 24 -0.98 -9.90 2.61
N VAL A 25 -2.27 -9.64 2.79
CA VAL A 25 -3.09 -8.97 1.77
C VAL A 25 -2.58 -7.55 1.51
N SER A 26 -2.21 -6.81 2.56
CA SER A 26 -1.66 -5.45 2.41
C SER A 26 -0.31 -5.44 1.70
N LEU A 27 0.54 -6.43 1.96
CA LEU A 27 1.81 -6.62 1.28
C LEU A 27 1.61 -6.89 -0.22
N ILE A 28 0.75 -7.88 -0.54
CA ILE A 28 0.49 -8.31 -1.92
C ILE A 28 -0.21 -7.21 -2.73
N SER A 29 -1.20 -6.53 -2.12
CA SER A 29 -1.95 -5.47 -2.80
C SER A 29 -1.06 -4.30 -3.21
N ALA A 30 -0.02 -4.01 -2.44
CA ALA A 30 0.93 -2.95 -2.76
C ALA A 30 1.99 -3.34 -3.81
N THR A 31 2.11 -4.63 -4.14
CA THR A 31 3.11 -5.11 -5.12
C THR A 31 2.50 -5.48 -6.46
N LEU A 32 1.33 -6.13 -6.47
CA LEU A 32 0.82 -6.82 -7.67
C LEU A 32 -0.57 -6.37 -8.11
N LEU A 33 -1.39 -5.84 -7.21
CA LEU A 33 -2.79 -5.55 -7.49
C LEU A 33 -3.14 -4.11 -7.10
N PRO A 34 -3.77 -3.34 -8.00
CA PRO A 34 -4.31 -2.02 -7.67
C PRO A 34 -5.59 -2.12 -6.80
N LEU A 35 -5.86 -3.30 -6.27
CA LEU A 35 -6.98 -3.56 -5.35
C LEU A 35 -6.53 -3.19 -3.94
N GLY A 36 -7.21 -2.23 -3.35
CA GLY A 36 -6.93 -1.79 -1.98
C GLY A 36 -7.14 -2.93 -0.97
N SER A 37 -6.31 -2.98 0.06
CA SER A 37 -6.49 -3.87 1.22
C SER A 37 -7.50 -3.31 2.24
N GLU A 38 -8.10 -2.15 1.95
CA GLU A 38 -9.04 -1.47 2.83
C GLU A 38 -10.28 -2.32 3.18
N PRO A 39 -10.88 -3.09 2.26
CA PRO A 39 -12.02 -3.95 2.60
C PRO A 39 -11.67 -5.02 3.63
N VAL A 40 -10.44 -5.56 3.59
CA VAL A 40 -9.99 -6.58 4.54
C VAL A 40 -9.75 -5.98 5.91
N VAL A 41 -9.11 -4.80 5.96
CA VAL A 41 -8.93 -4.05 7.23
C VAL A 41 -10.28 -3.68 7.83
N PHE A 42 -11.18 -3.15 7.03
CA PHE A 42 -12.53 -2.80 7.48
C PHE A 42 -13.31 -4.02 7.98
N GLY A 43 -13.25 -5.14 7.26
CA GLY A 43 -13.91 -6.39 7.66
C GLY A 43 -13.42 -6.90 9.03
N LEU A 44 -12.10 -6.90 9.24
CA LEU A 44 -11.52 -7.31 10.53
C LEU A 44 -11.94 -6.36 11.66
N VAL A 45 -11.86 -5.05 11.44
CA VAL A 45 -12.22 -4.05 12.46
C VAL A 45 -13.72 -4.06 12.76
N LYS A 46 -14.57 -4.32 11.77
CA LYS A 46 -16.01 -4.45 11.97
C LYS A 46 -16.38 -5.66 12.86
N LEU A 47 -15.65 -6.77 12.70
CA LEU A 47 -15.83 -7.97 13.52
C LEU A 47 -15.20 -7.83 14.91
N ASN A 48 -14.11 -7.09 15.01
CA ASN A 48 -13.33 -6.90 16.23
C ASN A 48 -12.94 -5.40 16.39
N PRO A 49 -13.83 -4.54 16.90
CA PRO A 49 -13.57 -3.10 17.00
C PRO A 49 -12.34 -2.73 17.84
N GLU A 50 -11.97 -3.57 18.81
CA GLU A 50 -10.77 -3.42 19.63
C GLU A 50 -9.48 -3.55 18.83
N LEU A 51 -9.52 -4.17 17.64
CA LEU A 51 -8.37 -4.32 16.75
C LEU A 51 -8.18 -3.14 15.78
N PHE A 52 -8.90 -2.04 15.95
CA PHE A 52 -8.79 -0.88 15.04
C PHE A 52 -7.34 -0.42 14.87
N TRP A 53 -6.64 -0.11 15.95
CA TRP A 53 -5.24 0.35 15.88
C TRP A 53 -4.26 -0.74 15.45
N PRO A 54 -4.31 -1.97 16.02
CA PRO A 54 -3.46 -3.06 15.55
C PRO A 54 -3.63 -3.37 14.05
N ALA A 55 -4.85 -3.40 13.55
CA ALA A 55 -5.13 -3.69 12.14
C ALA A 55 -4.55 -2.60 11.22
N ILE A 56 -4.72 -1.32 11.56
CA ILE A 56 -4.16 -0.20 10.81
C ILE A 56 -2.63 -0.24 10.81
N LEU A 57 -2.00 -0.50 11.95
CA LEU A 57 -0.54 -0.58 12.04
C LEU A 57 0.01 -1.73 11.20
N VAL A 58 -0.58 -2.93 11.32
CA VAL A 58 -0.18 -4.11 10.56
C VAL A 58 -0.38 -3.90 9.07
N ALA A 59 -1.53 -3.33 8.65
CA ALA A 59 -1.79 -2.99 7.25
C ALA A 59 -0.80 -1.97 6.72
N THR A 60 -0.49 -0.94 7.50
CA THR A 60 0.50 0.09 7.12
C THR A 60 1.88 -0.51 6.91
N VAL A 61 2.34 -1.38 7.84
CA VAL A 61 3.64 -2.06 7.71
C VAL A 61 3.66 -2.95 6.47
N GLY A 62 2.68 -3.83 6.31
CA GLY A 62 2.59 -4.73 5.15
C GLY A 62 2.58 -3.97 3.82
N ASN A 63 1.73 -2.96 3.73
CA ASN A 63 1.59 -2.15 2.51
C ASN A 63 2.82 -1.26 2.25
N THR A 64 3.51 -0.79 3.29
CA THR A 64 4.76 -0.03 3.14
C THR A 64 5.90 -0.92 2.65
N LEU A 65 6.01 -2.14 3.18
CA LEU A 65 6.97 -3.13 2.68
C LEU A 65 6.69 -3.49 1.21
N GLY A 66 5.42 -3.68 0.83
CA GLY A 66 5.03 -3.87 -0.56
C GLY A 66 5.41 -2.69 -1.46
N GLY A 67 5.21 -1.45 -0.99
CA GLY A 67 5.68 -0.24 -1.68
C GLY A 67 7.21 -0.20 -1.81
N GLY A 68 7.95 -0.68 -0.80
CA GLY A 68 9.41 -0.87 -0.86
C GLY A 68 9.84 -1.88 -1.92
N VAL A 69 9.11 -2.98 -2.07
CA VAL A 69 9.33 -3.96 -3.16
C VAL A 69 9.05 -3.31 -4.52
N SER A 70 7.97 -2.57 -4.66
CA SER A 70 7.63 -1.82 -5.89
C SER A 70 8.72 -0.81 -6.24
N TRP A 71 9.28 -0.11 -5.25
CA TRP A 71 10.42 0.78 -5.43
C TRP A 71 11.65 0.01 -5.94
N ALA A 72 11.97 -1.15 -5.34
CA ALA A 72 13.10 -1.98 -5.77
C ALA A 72 12.92 -2.51 -7.20
N MET A 73 11.70 -2.90 -7.58
CA MET A 73 11.35 -3.30 -8.96
C MET A 73 11.52 -2.13 -9.93
N GLY A 74 11.09 -0.92 -9.54
CA GLY A 74 11.31 0.30 -10.31
C GLY A 74 12.81 0.57 -10.55
N LEU A 75 13.62 0.43 -9.51
CA LEU A 75 15.07 0.58 -9.60
C LEU A 75 15.72 -0.49 -10.52
N ALA A 76 15.24 -1.72 -10.44
CA ALA A 76 15.72 -2.80 -11.30
C ALA A 76 15.36 -2.57 -12.77
N SER A 77 14.13 -2.10 -13.05
CA SER A 77 13.68 -1.80 -14.42
C SER A 77 14.47 -0.66 -15.05
N HIS A 78 14.91 0.34 -14.27
CA HIS A 78 15.79 1.41 -14.77
C HIS A 78 17.07 0.82 -15.40
N LYS A 79 17.72 -0.13 -14.74
CA LYS A 79 18.94 -0.78 -15.26
C LYS A 79 18.71 -1.54 -16.57
N VAL A 80 17.51 -2.07 -16.78
CA VAL A 80 17.15 -2.81 -18.00
C VAL A 80 16.81 -1.85 -19.13
N VAL A 81 16.03 -0.80 -18.85
CA VAL A 81 15.60 0.19 -19.86
C VAL A 81 16.77 1.02 -20.37
N ASP A 82 17.69 1.46 -19.50
CA ASP A 82 18.92 2.18 -19.91
C ASP A 82 19.79 1.35 -20.87
N ARG A 83 19.70 0.02 -20.81
CA ARG A 83 20.45 -0.88 -21.69
C ARG A 83 19.86 -1.00 -23.07
N TYR A 84 18.55 -0.71 -23.24
CA TYR A 84 17.82 -0.94 -24.48
C TYR A 84 17.25 0.33 -25.14
N HIS A 85 17.11 1.44 -24.43
CA HIS A 85 16.49 2.65 -24.98
C HIS A 85 17.24 3.94 -24.64
N HIS A 86 17.75 4.58 -25.68
CA HIS A 86 18.27 5.97 -25.71
C HIS A 86 17.15 6.99 -26.00
N SER A 87 15.89 6.69 -25.71
CA SER A 87 14.79 7.59 -26.03
C SER A 87 14.31 8.34 -24.80
N SER A 88 14.74 9.58 -24.69
CA SER A 88 14.36 10.54 -23.66
C SER A 88 13.02 11.19 -23.96
N HIS A 89 11.91 10.52 -23.72
CA HIS A 89 10.64 11.21 -23.55
C HIS A 89 10.53 11.66 -22.09
N HIS A 90 11.00 12.87 -21.81
CA HIS A 90 10.77 13.55 -20.54
C HIS A 90 9.28 13.87 -20.39
N LEU A 91 8.56 12.97 -19.70
CA LEU A 91 7.21 13.26 -19.26
C LEU A 91 7.29 14.31 -18.15
N LYS A 92 6.54 15.40 -18.27
CA LYS A 92 6.45 16.48 -17.25
C LYS A 92 6.21 15.95 -15.83
N ALA A 93 5.53 14.81 -15.71
CA ALA A 93 5.29 14.12 -14.45
C ALA A 93 6.59 13.59 -13.82
N LEU A 94 7.54 13.10 -14.60
CA LEU A 94 8.83 12.61 -14.11
C LEU A 94 9.70 13.77 -13.60
N ASP A 95 9.73 14.88 -14.34
CA ASP A 95 10.46 16.09 -13.93
C ASP A 95 9.88 16.64 -12.62
N TRP A 96 8.55 16.63 -12.46
CA TRP A 96 7.90 17.04 -11.25
C TRP A 96 8.27 16.11 -10.08
N LEU A 97 8.23 14.79 -10.28
CA LEU A 97 8.63 13.81 -9.26
C LEU A 97 10.10 14.00 -8.83
N GLN A 98 10.99 14.26 -9.78
CA GLN A 98 12.41 14.54 -9.47
C GLN A 98 12.57 15.81 -8.64
N ARG A 99 11.81 16.87 -8.94
CA ARG A 99 11.86 18.15 -8.20
C ARG A 99 11.32 18.01 -6.78
N VAL A 100 10.20 17.29 -6.60
CA VAL A 100 9.59 17.04 -5.29
C VAL A 100 10.41 16.03 -4.48
N GLY A 101 11.08 15.12 -5.16
CA GLY A 101 11.95 14.11 -4.57
C GLY A 101 11.17 13.09 -3.74
N PRO A 102 11.74 12.58 -2.63
CA PRO A 102 11.12 11.53 -1.80
C PRO A 102 9.76 11.92 -1.23
N LYS A 103 9.47 13.21 -1.08
CA LYS A 103 8.17 13.73 -0.61
C LYS A 103 7.02 13.33 -1.54
N ALA A 104 7.29 13.09 -2.83
CA ALA A 104 6.30 12.59 -3.77
C ALA A 104 5.70 11.25 -3.34
N CYS A 105 6.44 10.43 -2.59
CA CYS A 105 5.95 9.17 -2.03
C CYS A 105 4.83 9.35 -0.99
N LEU A 106 4.60 10.58 -0.49
CA LEU A 106 3.42 10.89 0.31
C LEU A 106 2.12 10.69 -0.49
N LEU A 107 2.17 10.85 -1.83
CA LEU A 107 1.05 10.55 -2.72
C LEU A 107 0.63 9.06 -2.70
N SER A 108 1.38 8.19 -2.04
CA SER A 108 0.97 6.82 -1.75
C SER A 108 -0.31 6.74 -0.88
N TRP A 109 -0.75 7.85 -0.32
CA TRP A 109 -2.08 8.04 0.23
C TRP A 109 -3.19 7.77 -0.81
N LEU A 110 -3.00 8.14 -2.09
CA LEU A 110 -4.03 8.03 -3.12
C LEU A 110 -4.22 6.57 -3.55
N PRO A 111 -5.45 6.01 -3.46
CA PRO A 111 -5.72 4.65 -3.90
C PRO A 111 -5.50 4.53 -5.43
N GLY A 112 -4.84 3.46 -5.86
CA GLY A 112 -4.58 3.18 -7.28
C GLY A 112 -3.41 3.94 -7.91
N ILE A 113 -3.10 5.17 -7.48
CA ILE A 113 -1.99 5.99 -8.00
C ILE A 113 -0.74 5.84 -7.11
N GLY A 114 -0.95 5.58 -5.82
CA GLY A 114 0.11 5.58 -4.83
C GLY A 114 1.19 4.53 -5.07
N ASP A 115 0.82 3.31 -5.41
CA ASP A 115 1.77 2.22 -5.61
C ASP A 115 2.60 2.39 -6.90
N PRO A 116 2.03 2.81 -8.05
CA PRO A 116 2.83 3.24 -9.22
C PRO A 116 3.84 4.34 -8.90
N VAL A 117 3.49 5.31 -8.05
CA VAL A 117 4.43 6.38 -7.65
C VAL A 117 5.63 5.80 -6.91
N CYS A 118 5.44 4.76 -6.09
CA CYS A 118 6.55 4.06 -5.40
C CYS A 118 7.51 3.41 -6.40
N ALA A 119 6.99 2.74 -7.43
CA ALA A 119 7.81 2.15 -8.50
C ALA A 119 8.57 3.22 -9.31
N VAL A 120 7.90 4.32 -9.66
CA VAL A 120 8.54 5.43 -10.38
C VAL A 120 9.61 6.10 -9.51
N ALA A 121 9.40 6.25 -8.21
CA ALA A 121 10.41 6.77 -7.28
C ALA A 121 11.68 5.90 -7.28
N GLY A 122 11.53 4.59 -7.33
CA GLY A 122 12.64 3.64 -7.49
C GLY A 122 13.32 3.78 -8.86
N TRP A 123 12.55 3.87 -9.92
CA TRP A 123 13.07 4.09 -11.28
C TRP A 123 13.87 5.39 -11.41
N LEU A 124 13.44 6.46 -10.73
CA LEU A 124 14.17 7.73 -10.63
C LEU A 124 15.37 7.71 -9.66
N LYS A 125 15.65 6.55 -9.05
CA LYS A 125 16.75 6.36 -8.06
C LYS A 125 16.63 7.29 -6.85
N LEU A 126 15.43 7.66 -6.44
CA LEU A 126 15.24 8.44 -5.24
C LEU A 126 15.70 7.65 -4.00
N PRO A 127 16.22 8.29 -2.94
CA PRO A 127 16.77 7.61 -1.78
C PRO A 127 15.68 6.75 -1.09
N PHE A 128 15.99 5.48 -0.85
CA PHE A 128 15.05 4.46 -0.35
C PHE A 128 14.42 4.83 1.00
N TRP A 129 15.24 5.16 2.00
CA TRP A 129 14.75 5.39 3.36
C TRP A 129 13.79 6.58 3.49
N PRO A 130 14.09 7.76 2.93
CA PRO A 130 13.13 8.85 2.91
C PRO A 130 11.84 8.49 2.16
N CYS A 131 11.93 7.80 1.00
CA CYS A 131 10.75 7.35 0.28
C CYS A 131 9.90 6.42 1.15
N LEU A 132 10.52 5.45 1.83
CA LEU A 132 9.83 4.51 2.70
C LEU A 132 9.11 5.22 3.86
N ALA A 133 9.75 6.22 4.47
CA ALA A 133 9.15 7.01 5.55
C ALA A 133 7.91 7.78 5.06
N TYR A 134 8.00 8.46 3.91
CA TYR A 134 6.86 9.18 3.34
C TYR A 134 5.74 8.22 2.87
N MET A 135 6.08 7.05 2.33
CA MET A 135 5.10 5.99 2.03
C MET A 135 4.37 5.55 3.30
N ALA A 136 5.08 5.28 4.40
CA ALA A 136 4.49 4.86 5.65
C ALA A 136 3.50 5.90 6.19
N ILE A 137 3.87 7.18 6.18
CA ILE A 137 3.01 8.28 6.63
C ILE A 137 1.75 8.38 5.75
N GLY A 138 1.91 8.35 4.42
CA GLY A 138 0.79 8.42 3.49
C GLY A 138 -0.17 7.24 3.64
N LYS A 139 0.35 6.02 3.69
CA LYS A 139 -0.45 4.80 3.84
C LYS A 139 -1.14 4.71 5.20
N PHE A 140 -0.46 5.09 6.27
CA PHE A 140 -1.06 5.18 7.60
C PHE A 140 -2.27 6.14 7.60
N GLY A 141 -2.09 7.36 7.10
CA GLY A 141 -3.18 8.33 7.00
C GLY A 141 -4.36 7.79 6.17
N ARG A 142 -4.09 7.11 5.06
CA ARG A 142 -5.11 6.46 4.24
C ARG A 142 -5.92 5.44 5.02
N TYR A 143 -5.27 4.50 5.71
CA TYR A 143 -5.97 3.48 6.49
C TYR A 143 -6.81 4.07 7.62
N VAL A 144 -6.27 5.07 8.34
CA VAL A 144 -7.02 5.74 9.41
C VAL A 144 -8.28 6.39 8.86
N VAL A 145 -8.14 7.21 7.81
CA VAL A 145 -9.27 7.97 7.25
C VAL A 145 -10.29 7.05 6.60
N MET A 146 -9.86 6.08 5.78
CA MET A 146 -10.79 5.19 5.08
C MET A 146 -11.49 4.24 6.03
N THR A 147 -10.78 3.64 6.99
CA THR A 147 -11.41 2.75 7.98
C THR A 147 -12.37 3.52 8.88
N ALA A 148 -12.00 4.71 9.35
CA ALA A 148 -12.87 5.56 10.16
C ALA A 148 -14.11 6.02 9.36
N ALA A 149 -13.95 6.40 8.10
CA ALA A 149 -15.06 6.78 7.23
C ALA A 149 -16.03 5.61 6.99
N LEU A 150 -15.50 4.42 6.69
CA LEU A 150 -16.31 3.22 6.49
C LEU A 150 -17.05 2.80 7.78
N MET A 151 -16.39 2.90 8.93
CA MET A 151 -17.03 2.65 10.24
C MET A 151 -18.12 3.68 10.52
N GLY A 152 -17.94 4.95 10.16
CA GLY A 152 -18.94 5.99 10.32
C GLY A 152 -20.16 5.81 9.42
N VAL A 153 -19.99 5.26 8.22
CA VAL A 153 -21.07 5.04 7.25
C VAL A 153 -21.81 3.72 7.51
N PHE A 154 -21.07 2.64 7.79
CA PHE A 154 -21.62 1.28 7.91
C PHE A 154 -21.68 0.77 9.35
N GLY A 155 -21.23 1.53 10.33
CA GLY A 155 -21.24 1.18 11.76
C GLY A 155 -22.49 1.67 12.53
N ARG A 156 -23.49 2.25 11.81
CA ARG A 156 -24.79 2.61 12.39
C ARG A 156 -25.81 1.52 12.20
#